data_2a13571c900df39fdf5f0ad749bdac72
#
_entry.id   2a13571c900df39fdf5f0ad749bdac72
#
_cell.length_a   1.000
_cell.length_b   1.000
_cell.length_c   1.000
_cell.angle_alpha   90.00
_cell.angle_beta   90.00
_cell.angle_gamma   90.00
#
_symmetry.space_group_name_H-M   'P 1'
#
loop_
_entity.id
_entity.type
_entity.pdbx_description
1 polymer ?
#
loop_
_entity_poly.entity_id
_entity_poly.type
_entity_poly.pdbx_seq_one_letter_code
_entity_poly.pdbx_strand_id
1 'polypeptide(L)'
;TQGVSSAASDVYKRQPGKHIGDIGNKIQKLAEGKGYSVVRDFCGHGIGKEFHTPPSVLHFGEPGDGPVLEPGMFLTIEPMINLGGWQTKILNDGWTAVTKDKSLSAQFEHTIGITEEGNEIFTLSKNNTAFPIKDV
;
A
#
# COMPACT_ATOMS: atom_id res chain seq x y z
N THR A 1 -4.80 -13.75 6.01
CA THR A 1 -4.05 -12.50 6.29
C THR A 1 -2.58 -12.56 5.85
N GLN A 2 -1.91 -13.73 5.90
CA GLN A 2 -0.50 -13.90 5.51
C GLN A 2 -0.20 -13.56 4.04
N GLY A 3 -1.15 -13.78 3.14
CA GLY A 3 -0.93 -13.52 1.71
C GLY A 3 -1.01 -12.05 1.29
N VAL A 4 -1.52 -11.17 2.15
CA VAL A 4 -1.72 -9.74 1.81
C VAL A 4 -0.53 -8.89 2.25
N SER A 5 0.18 -9.29 3.32
CA SER A 5 1.44 -8.64 3.71
C SER A 5 2.52 -8.76 2.62
N SER A 6 2.47 -9.84 1.81
CA SER A 6 3.38 -9.99 0.67
C SER A 6 3.10 -9.02 -0.48
N ALA A 7 1.87 -8.45 -0.58
CA ALA A 7 1.56 -7.45 -1.61
C ALA A 7 2.21 -6.09 -1.34
N ALA A 8 2.25 -5.67 -0.06
CA ALA A 8 3.01 -4.50 0.35
C ALA A 8 4.52 -4.69 0.12
N SER A 9 4.93 -5.92 -0.13
CA SER A 9 6.29 -6.39 -0.17
C SER A 9 6.90 -6.63 -1.54
N ASP A 10 6.22 -6.31 -2.61
CA ASP A 10 6.80 -6.45 -3.94
C ASP A 10 7.86 -5.37 -4.20
N VAL A 11 9.05 -5.65 -3.69
CA VAL A 11 10.25 -4.81 -3.80
C VAL A 11 10.51 -4.39 -5.24
N TYR A 12 10.20 -5.26 -6.20
CA TYR A 12 10.43 -5.00 -7.62
C TYR A 12 9.60 -3.82 -8.19
N LYS A 13 8.39 -3.60 -7.66
CA LYS A 13 7.52 -2.51 -8.13
C LYS A 13 7.82 -1.16 -7.48
N ARG A 14 8.65 -1.15 -6.44
CA ARG A 14 9.08 0.03 -5.68
C ARG A 14 10.49 0.45 -6.05
N GLN A 15 10.81 0.41 -7.35
CA GLN A 15 12.13 0.74 -7.90
C GLN A 15 12.06 2.03 -8.69
N PRO A 16 13.18 2.77 -8.80
CA PRO A 16 13.25 3.96 -9.65
C PRO A 16 12.86 3.60 -11.10
N GLY A 17 12.18 4.53 -11.76
CA GLY A 17 11.69 4.33 -13.12
C GLY A 17 10.38 3.55 -13.24
N LYS A 18 9.82 3.02 -12.14
CA LYS A 18 8.46 2.47 -12.10
C LYS A 18 7.47 3.56 -11.75
N HIS A 19 6.21 3.37 -12.11
CA HIS A 19 5.14 4.30 -11.76
C HIS A 19 4.47 3.92 -10.44
N ILE A 20 3.88 4.88 -9.76
CA ILE A 20 3.10 4.62 -8.54
C ILE A 20 1.94 3.66 -8.81
N GLY A 21 1.29 3.76 -9.99
CA GLY A 21 0.25 2.85 -10.42
C GLY A 21 0.69 1.39 -10.53
N ASP A 22 1.96 1.12 -10.78
CA ASP A 22 2.49 -0.25 -10.78
C ASP A 22 2.38 -0.90 -9.39
N ILE A 23 2.58 -0.11 -8.32
CA ILE A 23 2.42 -0.54 -6.92
C ILE A 23 0.94 -0.87 -6.67
N GLY A 24 0.05 0.07 -6.99
CA GLY A 24 -1.40 -0.09 -6.79
C GLY A 24 -1.96 -1.29 -7.53
N ASN A 25 -1.62 -1.44 -8.81
CA ASN A 25 -2.04 -2.57 -9.62
C ASN A 25 -1.60 -3.91 -9.04
N LYS A 26 -0.35 -4.01 -8.56
CA LYS A 26 0.16 -5.24 -7.96
C LYS A 26 -0.57 -5.61 -6.67
N ILE A 27 -0.80 -4.62 -5.79
CA ILE A 27 -1.56 -4.81 -4.56
C ILE A 27 -2.97 -5.30 -4.88
N GLN A 28 -3.66 -4.62 -5.80
CA GLN A 28 -5.00 -4.97 -6.23
C GLN A 28 -5.07 -6.39 -6.79
N LYS A 29 -4.23 -6.73 -7.75
CA LYS A 29 -4.21 -8.07 -8.37
C LYS A 29 -3.97 -9.18 -7.35
N LEU A 30 -3.08 -8.95 -6.38
CA LEU A 30 -2.79 -9.95 -5.36
C LEU A 30 -3.97 -10.11 -4.39
N ALA A 31 -4.57 -9.02 -3.93
CA ALA A 31 -5.72 -9.05 -3.02
C ALA A 31 -6.94 -9.69 -3.70
N GLU A 32 -7.32 -9.20 -4.88
CA GLU A 32 -8.48 -9.68 -5.62
C GLU A 32 -8.30 -11.12 -6.10
N GLY A 33 -7.10 -11.52 -6.51
CA GLY A 33 -6.78 -12.91 -6.86
C GLY A 33 -6.91 -13.90 -5.70
N LYS A 34 -6.96 -13.40 -4.45
CA LYS A 34 -7.22 -14.19 -3.23
C LYS A 34 -8.66 -14.02 -2.70
N GLY A 35 -9.53 -13.37 -3.45
CA GLY A 35 -10.93 -13.16 -3.07
C GLY A 35 -11.14 -12.01 -2.07
N TYR A 36 -10.15 -11.14 -1.87
CA TYR A 36 -10.26 -9.92 -1.07
C TYR A 36 -10.54 -8.70 -1.95
N SER A 37 -10.87 -7.57 -1.34
CA SER A 37 -10.96 -6.29 -2.04
C SER A 37 -10.03 -5.24 -1.42
N VAL A 38 -9.61 -4.28 -2.23
CA VAL A 38 -8.79 -3.15 -1.81
C VAL A 38 -9.66 -1.91 -1.66
N VAL A 39 -9.62 -1.27 -0.48
CA VAL A 39 -10.32 -0.01 -0.23
C VAL A 39 -9.82 1.07 -1.18
N ARG A 40 -10.74 1.91 -1.70
CA ARG A 40 -10.44 2.95 -2.70
C ARG A 40 -10.59 4.37 -2.17
N ASP A 41 -11.18 4.52 -0.98
CA ASP A 41 -11.47 5.83 -0.38
C ASP A 41 -10.24 6.43 0.33
N PHE A 42 -9.19 5.65 0.50
CA PHE A 42 -7.95 6.03 1.17
C PHE A 42 -6.73 5.65 0.34
N CYS A 43 -5.65 6.40 0.52
CA CYS A 43 -4.40 6.17 -0.20
C CYS A 43 -3.20 6.44 0.72
N GLY A 44 -2.05 5.92 0.34
CA GLY A 44 -0.77 6.36 0.88
C GLY A 44 -0.37 7.72 0.29
N HIS A 45 0.75 8.23 0.72
CA HIS A 45 1.16 9.59 0.42
C HIS A 45 2.68 9.75 0.37
N GLY A 46 3.14 10.82 -0.25
CA GLY A 46 4.52 11.28 -0.11
C GLY A 46 4.79 11.80 1.30
N ILE A 47 6.05 11.74 1.71
CA ILE A 47 6.55 12.30 2.98
C ILE A 47 7.66 13.29 2.66
N GLY A 48 7.56 14.49 3.23
CA GLY A 48 8.56 15.55 3.12
C GLY A 48 8.75 16.30 4.42
N LYS A 49 8.84 17.61 4.34
CA LYS A 49 8.81 18.47 5.54
C LYS A 49 7.48 18.38 6.28
N GLU A 50 6.41 18.14 5.53
CA GLU A 50 5.10 17.85 6.06
C GLU A 50 4.86 16.35 6.00
N PHE A 51 4.03 15.84 6.93
CA PHE A 51 3.76 14.42 7.03
C PHE A 51 3.01 13.88 5.80
N HIS A 52 2.01 14.62 5.31
CA HIS A 52 1.27 14.28 4.11
C HIS A 52 1.64 15.24 2.97
N THR A 53 2.30 14.73 1.95
CA THR A 53 2.66 15.50 0.75
C THR A 53 2.31 14.71 -0.51
N PRO A 54 2.19 15.36 -1.66
CA PRO A 54 2.16 14.64 -2.94
C PRO A 54 3.41 13.76 -3.11
N PRO A 55 3.30 12.68 -3.88
CA PRO A 55 2.13 12.21 -4.60
C PRO A 55 1.20 11.32 -3.73
N SER A 56 -0.08 11.21 -4.13
CA SER A 56 -0.96 10.16 -3.60
C SER A 56 -0.54 8.79 -4.11
N VAL A 57 -0.50 7.80 -3.22
CA VAL A 57 -0.13 6.42 -3.52
C VAL A 57 -1.38 5.55 -3.47
N LEU A 58 -2.05 5.39 -4.60
CA LEU A 58 -3.22 4.53 -4.70
C LEU A 58 -2.81 3.06 -4.58
N HIS A 59 -3.66 2.25 -3.94
CA HIS A 59 -3.43 0.80 -3.77
C HIS A 59 -4.18 -0.04 -4.81
N PHE A 60 -4.65 0.60 -5.87
CA PHE A 60 -5.34 0.03 -7.03
C PHE A 60 -5.01 0.86 -8.27
N GLY A 61 -5.39 0.39 -9.45
CA GLY A 61 -5.23 1.12 -10.72
C GLY A 61 -4.51 0.31 -11.78
N GLU A 62 -4.07 1.01 -12.83
CA GLU A 62 -3.43 0.40 -13.98
C GLU A 62 -1.90 0.58 -13.94
N PRO A 63 -1.15 -0.36 -14.54
CA PRO A 63 0.30 -0.22 -14.67
C PRO A 63 0.65 1.04 -15.50
N GLY A 64 1.67 1.75 -15.07
CA GLY A 64 2.15 2.95 -15.76
C GLY A 64 1.41 4.24 -15.40
N ASP A 65 0.38 4.16 -14.55
CA ASP A 65 -0.33 5.34 -14.08
C ASP A 65 0.46 6.12 -13.02
N GLY A 66 0.23 7.43 -13.01
CA GLY A 66 0.76 8.35 -12.01
C GLY A 66 2.25 8.67 -12.17
N PRO A 67 2.83 9.39 -11.20
CA PRO A 67 4.22 9.80 -11.23
C PRO A 67 5.20 8.62 -11.28
N VAL A 68 6.34 8.87 -11.92
CA VAL A 68 7.49 7.95 -11.89
C VAL A 68 8.14 8.03 -10.51
N LEU A 69 8.56 6.89 -9.99
CA LEU A 69 9.35 6.80 -8.77
C LEU A 69 10.79 7.25 -9.04
N GLU A 70 11.24 8.24 -8.29
CA GLU A 70 12.58 8.81 -8.41
C GLU A 70 13.36 8.62 -7.11
N PRO A 71 14.69 8.40 -7.18
CA PRO A 71 15.53 8.36 -6.00
C PRO A 71 15.36 9.61 -5.13
N GLY A 72 15.30 9.43 -3.82
CA GLY A 72 15.05 10.49 -2.85
C GLY A 72 13.59 10.71 -2.48
N MET A 73 12.63 10.05 -3.16
CA MET A 73 11.23 10.05 -2.74
C MET A 73 11.03 9.20 -1.49
N PHE A 74 10.24 9.71 -0.54
CA PHE A 74 9.74 8.98 0.61
C PHE A 74 8.23 8.88 0.52
N LEU A 75 7.71 7.67 0.71
CA LEU A 75 6.29 7.35 0.48
C LEU A 75 5.77 6.42 1.58
N THR A 76 4.46 6.49 1.86
CA THR A 76 3.75 5.42 2.56
C THR A 76 3.06 4.50 1.57
N ILE A 77 3.04 3.21 1.88
CA ILE A 77 2.24 2.18 1.22
C ILE A 77 1.43 1.51 2.32
N GLU A 78 0.12 1.74 2.33
CA GLU A 78 -0.75 1.47 3.47
C GLU A 78 -2.10 0.85 3.07
N PRO A 79 -2.12 -0.22 2.28
CA PRO A 79 -3.37 -0.80 1.79
C PRO A 79 -4.28 -1.28 2.92
N MET A 80 -5.57 -0.93 2.80
CA MET A 80 -6.65 -1.51 3.58
C MET A 80 -7.31 -2.60 2.75
N ILE A 81 -7.38 -3.81 3.30
CA ILE A 81 -7.85 -5.01 2.60
C ILE A 81 -9.07 -5.56 3.33
N ASN A 82 -10.18 -5.71 2.60
CA ASN A 82 -11.46 -6.19 3.13
C ASN A 82 -11.74 -7.63 2.70
N LEU A 83 -12.40 -8.40 3.58
CA LEU A 83 -12.95 -9.72 3.24
C LEU A 83 -14.17 -9.65 2.33
N GLY A 84 -14.85 -8.50 2.28
CA GLY A 84 -16.03 -8.25 1.45
C GLY A 84 -15.79 -7.20 0.39
N GLY A 85 -16.78 -6.29 0.20
CA GLY A 85 -16.68 -5.19 -0.76
C GLY A 85 -15.66 -4.12 -0.34
N TRP A 86 -15.17 -3.38 -1.32
CA TRP A 86 -14.16 -2.33 -1.10
C TRP A 86 -14.70 -1.05 -0.45
N GLN A 87 -16.02 -0.84 -0.49
CA GLN A 87 -16.65 0.40 -0.07
C GLN A 87 -16.54 0.61 1.44
N THR A 88 -16.33 1.85 1.83
CA THR A 88 -16.30 2.27 3.23
C THR A 88 -17.49 3.15 3.61
N LYS A 89 -17.64 3.40 4.88
CA LYS A 89 -18.60 4.32 5.46
C LYS A 89 -17.95 5.04 6.62
N ILE A 90 -18.06 6.37 6.63
CA ILE A 90 -17.67 7.19 7.78
C ILE A 90 -18.83 7.21 8.78
N LEU A 91 -18.53 7.00 10.05
CA LEU A 91 -19.51 7.06 11.13
C LEU A 91 -19.88 8.50 11.49
N ASN A 92 -20.85 8.66 12.40
CA ASN A 92 -21.39 9.97 12.80
C ASN A 92 -20.38 10.86 13.54
N ASP A 93 -19.27 10.28 14.02
CA ASP A 93 -18.16 11.04 14.61
C ASP A 93 -17.31 11.80 13.57
N GLY A 94 -17.59 11.58 12.27
CA GLY A 94 -16.88 12.22 11.18
C GLY A 94 -15.45 11.72 10.97
N TRP A 95 -15.02 10.70 11.71
CA TRP A 95 -13.66 10.19 11.72
C TRP A 95 -13.56 8.68 11.47
N THR A 96 -14.32 7.88 12.19
CA THR A 96 -14.24 6.43 12.14
C THR A 96 -14.72 5.89 10.79
N ALA A 97 -13.85 5.23 10.05
CA ALA A 97 -14.18 4.53 8.81
C ALA A 97 -14.38 3.04 9.10
N VAL A 98 -15.47 2.49 8.57
CA VAL A 98 -15.79 1.06 8.67
C VAL A 98 -16.15 0.51 7.29
N THR A 99 -16.05 -0.81 7.11
CA THR A 99 -16.54 -1.46 5.88
C THR A 99 -18.05 -1.29 5.76
N LYS A 100 -18.52 -0.95 4.57
CA LYS A 100 -19.97 -0.69 4.32
C LYS A 100 -20.81 -1.94 4.58
N ASP A 101 -20.28 -3.11 4.26
CA ASP A 101 -20.93 -4.42 4.40
C ASP A 101 -20.64 -5.11 5.74
N LYS A 102 -19.92 -4.45 6.65
CA LYS A 102 -19.52 -4.97 7.96
C LYS A 102 -18.54 -6.16 7.90
N SER A 103 -17.91 -6.42 6.76
CA SER A 103 -16.86 -7.41 6.62
C SER A 103 -15.62 -6.99 7.42
N LEU A 104 -14.76 -7.97 7.74
CA LEU A 104 -13.48 -7.68 8.38
C LEU A 104 -12.54 -6.95 7.42
N SER A 105 -11.74 -6.06 7.98
CA SER A 105 -10.70 -5.31 7.27
C SER A 105 -9.39 -5.39 8.03
N ALA A 106 -8.29 -5.31 7.30
CA ALA A 106 -6.95 -5.17 7.88
C ALA A 106 -6.16 -4.14 7.08
N GLN A 107 -5.37 -3.32 7.79
CA GLN A 107 -4.43 -2.37 7.19
C GLN A 107 -3.01 -2.81 7.49
N PHE A 108 -2.13 -2.61 6.50
CA PHE A 108 -0.69 -2.82 6.61
C PHE A 108 -0.01 -1.57 6.08
N GLU A 109 0.95 -1.04 6.81
CA GLU A 109 1.64 0.19 6.41
C GLU A 109 3.15 0.04 6.50
N HIS A 110 3.81 0.51 5.46
CA HIS A 110 5.25 0.73 5.46
C HIS A 110 5.60 2.10 4.89
N THR A 111 6.56 2.74 5.55
CA THR A 111 7.29 3.88 4.99
C THR A 111 8.49 3.37 4.22
N ILE A 112 8.63 3.82 2.97
CA ILE A 112 9.74 3.45 2.10
C ILE A 112 10.46 4.70 1.57
N GLY A 113 11.75 4.55 1.32
CA GLY A 113 12.54 5.50 0.55
C GLY A 113 12.98 4.87 -0.77
N ILE A 114 12.86 5.59 -1.88
CA ILE A 114 13.37 5.17 -3.19
C ILE A 114 14.85 5.50 -3.26
N THR A 115 15.68 4.52 -3.59
CA THR A 115 17.13 4.65 -3.75
C THR A 115 17.51 4.52 -5.22
N GLU A 116 18.76 4.77 -5.56
CA GLU A 116 19.28 4.58 -6.93
C GLU A 116 19.13 3.13 -7.43
N GLU A 117 19.24 2.16 -6.51
CA GLU A 117 19.25 0.73 -6.84
C GLU A 117 17.94 0.01 -6.50
N GLY A 118 16.97 0.71 -5.86
CA GLY A 118 15.73 0.05 -5.44
C GLY A 118 14.95 0.85 -4.41
N ASN A 119 14.73 0.27 -3.23
CA ASN A 119 14.05 0.93 -2.12
C ASN A 119 14.55 0.43 -0.77
N GLU A 120 14.37 1.27 0.25
CA GLU A 120 14.60 0.95 1.65
C GLU A 120 13.28 1.04 2.41
N ILE A 121 13.04 0.09 3.34
CA ILE A 121 11.84 0.06 4.18
C ILE A 121 12.24 0.47 5.60
N PHE A 122 11.72 1.61 6.07
CA PHE A 122 12.10 2.18 7.37
C PHE A 122 11.30 1.60 8.55
N THR A 123 10.15 0.99 8.30
CA THR A 123 9.21 0.52 9.32
C THR A 123 9.18 -0.99 9.50
N LEU A 124 10.29 -1.67 9.18
CA LEU A 124 10.42 -3.10 9.46
C LEU A 124 10.47 -3.34 10.98
N SER A 125 9.64 -4.26 11.47
CA SER A 125 9.73 -4.70 12.86
C SER A 125 10.99 -5.52 13.10
N LYS A 126 11.49 -5.54 14.34
CA LYS A 126 12.67 -6.36 14.72
C LYS A 126 12.51 -7.85 14.42
N ASN A 127 11.27 -8.34 14.34
CA ASN A 127 10.93 -9.73 14.06
C ASN A 127 10.66 -10.01 12.58
N ASN A 128 10.59 -8.96 11.74
CA ASN A 128 10.31 -9.02 10.30
C ASN A 128 11.51 -8.55 9.48
N THR A 129 12.69 -9.01 9.83
CA THR A 129 13.95 -8.62 9.18
C THR A 129 14.19 -9.33 7.85
N ALA A 130 13.41 -10.36 7.52
CA ALA A 130 13.49 -11.05 6.24
C ALA A 130 12.33 -10.65 5.34
N PHE A 131 12.63 -10.04 4.22
CA PHE A 131 11.66 -9.70 3.22
C PHE A 131 12.07 -10.36 1.87
N PRO A 132 11.20 -11.08 1.15
CA PRO A 132 9.84 -11.50 1.54
C PRO A 132 9.87 -12.42 2.77
N ILE A 133 8.79 -12.39 3.57
CA ILE A 133 8.63 -13.35 4.67
C ILE A 133 8.74 -14.73 4.04
N LYS A 134 9.87 -15.38 4.28
CA LYS A 134 10.04 -16.77 3.87
C LYS A 134 9.11 -17.60 4.73
N ASP A 135 8.21 -18.26 4.08
CA ASP A 135 7.25 -19.27 4.52
C ASP A 135 7.19 -19.54 6.04
N VAL A 136 6.05 -19.21 6.62
CA VAL A 136 5.56 -19.82 7.84
C VAL A 136 4.54 -20.86 7.45
#